data_c2f08b9bffd77e0a24be32fde10b3e0d
#
_entry.id   c2f08b9bffd77e0a24be32fde10b3e0d
#
_cell.length_a   1.000
_cell.length_b   1.000
_cell.length_c   1.000
_cell.angle_alpha   90.00
_cell.angle_beta   90.00
_cell.angle_gamma   90.00
#
_symmetry.space_group_name_H-M   'P 1'
#
loop_
_entity.id
_entity.type
_entity.pdbx_description
1 polymer ?
#
loop_
_entity_poly.entity_id
_entity_poly.type
_entity_poly.pdbx_seq_one_letter_code
_entity_poly.pdbx_strand_id
1 'polypeptide(L)'
;FARIAGEGAIDEKGVIVKYAMASPETLDAQPEELEGALLALPSISIVTDRRHFFDSETGIHVKPEGRGRKWERPVSVELIDPQGREPGFQVDAGIRVRGGHSRSAACQKHGYRLYFRKDYGPGELDYPLFGDEGVRRFDDIDLRTAQNYSYHYSDSSHHTLVRDVFSRDCQRDLGQPYTRSRYYHLYLNGLYWGIYQTQEHAEASYGARYFGGKDEEFDVLKAKPSNDGRATDGKDQGWRQLWKIANAMAREESKEGKLHLFRRLQGLNANGV
;
A
#
# COMPACT_ATOMS: atom_id res chain seq x y z
N PHE A 1 -28.30 1.37 4.05
CA PHE A 1 -27.04 2.12 3.86
C PHE A 1 -27.22 3.63 4.12
N ALA A 2 -28.24 4.30 3.58
CA ALA A 2 -28.45 5.75 3.73
C ALA A 2 -28.68 6.20 5.19
N ARG A 3 -29.24 5.37 6.06
CA ARG A 3 -29.48 5.72 7.48
C ARG A 3 -28.23 5.66 8.37
N ILE A 4 -27.17 4.97 7.97
CA ILE A 4 -25.93 4.88 8.75
C ILE A 4 -25.03 6.11 8.47
N ALA A 5 -25.25 6.83 7.37
CA ALA A 5 -24.46 8.00 6.99
C ALA A 5 -24.69 9.25 7.87
N GLY A 6 -25.75 9.29 8.68
CA GLY A 6 -26.11 10.46 9.50
C GLY A 6 -25.61 10.42 10.96
N GLU A 7 -25.33 9.24 11.50
CA GLU A 7 -24.88 9.09 12.86
C GLU A 7 -23.44 8.56 12.85
N GLY A 8 -22.48 9.47 12.93
CA GLY A 8 -21.07 9.11 13.06
C GLY A 8 -20.87 8.19 14.27
N ALA A 9 -20.09 7.12 14.12
CA ALA A 9 -19.68 6.32 15.25
C ALA A 9 -18.99 7.24 16.28
N ILE A 10 -19.55 7.32 17.46
CA ILE A 10 -18.98 8.08 18.57
C ILE A 10 -17.89 7.20 19.18
N ASP A 11 -16.65 7.65 19.22
CA ASP A 11 -15.60 6.97 19.95
C ASP A 11 -15.83 7.09 21.47
N GLU A 12 -15.06 6.37 22.27
CA GLU A 12 -15.19 6.38 23.73
C GLU A 12 -14.92 7.76 24.38
N LYS A 13 -14.45 8.73 23.61
CA LYS A 13 -14.24 10.14 24.02
C LYS A 13 -15.29 11.09 23.45
N GLY A 14 -16.33 10.58 22.80
CA GLY A 14 -17.38 11.40 22.20
C GLY A 14 -16.99 12.09 20.89
N VAL A 15 -15.88 11.69 20.27
CA VAL A 15 -15.48 12.18 18.95
C VAL A 15 -16.35 11.50 17.88
N ILE A 16 -17.12 12.31 17.17
CA ILE A 16 -17.92 11.83 16.04
C ILE A 16 -16.99 11.51 14.89
N VAL A 17 -16.79 10.25 14.61
CA VAL A 17 -16.13 9.80 13.38
C VAL A 17 -17.16 9.88 12.26
N LYS A 18 -17.11 10.94 11.47
CA LYS A 18 -18.04 11.15 10.35
C LYS A 18 -17.69 10.21 9.20
N TYR A 19 -18.48 9.16 9.02
CA TYR A 19 -18.38 8.22 7.90
C TYR A 19 -19.52 8.48 6.92
N ALA A 20 -19.55 9.63 6.29
CA ALA A 20 -20.50 9.87 5.22
C ALA A 20 -19.88 9.40 3.90
N MET A 21 -20.53 8.50 3.19
CA MET A 21 -20.16 8.12 1.82
C MET A 21 -20.27 9.31 0.86
N ALA A 22 -21.28 10.12 1.06
CA ALA A 22 -21.56 11.35 0.34
C ALA A 22 -22.45 12.23 1.22
N SER A 23 -22.66 13.48 0.81
CA SER A 23 -23.67 14.30 1.48
C SER A 23 -25.07 13.67 1.29
N PRO A 24 -26.02 13.90 2.21
CA PRO A 24 -27.39 13.43 2.03
C PRO A 24 -27.97 13.88 0.68
N GLU A 25 -27.68 15.09 0.26
CA GLU A 25 -28.15 15.64 -1.02
C GLU A 25 -27.59 14.86 -2.22
N THR A 26 -26.34 14.40 -2.16
CA THR A 26 -25.74 13.59 -3.24
C THR A 26 -26.34 12.19 -3.29
N LEU A 27 -26.60 11.59 -2.12
CA LEU A 27 -27.23 10.27 -2.04
C LEU A 27 -28.68 10.28 -2.56
N ASP A 28 -29.42 11.35 -2.25
CA ASP A 28 -30.81 11.50 -2.67
C ASP A 28 -30.94 11.89 -4.15
N ALA A 29 -29.95 12.57 -4.72
CA ALA A 29 -29.99 13.04 -6.09
C ALA A 29 -29.68 11.99 -7.15
N GLN A 30 -28.90 10.96 -6.83
CA GLN A 30 -28.40 9.98 -7.80
C GLN A 30 -28.28 8.54 -7.23
N PRO A 31 -29.37 7.95 -6.73
CA PRO A 31 -29.31 6.64 -6.08
C PRO A 31 -28.90 5.50 -7.04
N GLU A 32 -29.36 5.55 -8.30
CA GLU A 32 -29.03 4.52 -9.31
C GLU A 32 -27.56 4.58 -9.74
N GLU A 33 -27.01 5.78 -9.89
CA GLU A 33 -25.59 5.98 -10.20
C GLU A 33 -24.70 5.49 -9.05
N LEU A 34 -25.13 5.74 -7.80
CA LEU A 34 -24.42 5.26 -6.62
C LEU A 34 -24.40 3.73 -6.55
N GLU A 35 -25.53 3.08 -6.81
CA GLU A 35 -25.60 1.62 -6.86
C GLU A 35 -24.65 1.07 -7.94
N GLY A 36 -24.73 1.64 -9.15
CA GLY A 36 -23.83 1.28 -10.25
C GLY A 36 -22.36 1.46 -9.89
N ALA A 37 -22.00 2.55 -9.22
CA ALA A 37 -20.63 2.82 -8.77
C ALA A 37 -20.15 1.80 -7.72
N LEU A 38 -21.01 1.42 -6.78
CA LEU A 38 -20.67 0.42 -5.75
C LEU A 38 -20.54 -1.00 -6.32
N LEU A 39 -21.28 -1.31 -7.39
CA LEU A 39 -21.18 -2.60 -8.08
C LEU A 39 -20.02 -2.66 -9.09
N ALA A 40 -19.48 -1.52 -9.51
CA ALA A 40 -18.44 -1.46 -10.54
C ALA A 40 -17.09 -2.06 -10.11
N LEU A 41 -16.75 -1.96 -8.84
CA LEU A 41 -15.52 -2.48 -8.27
C LEU A 41 -15.81 -3.60 -7.25
N PRO A 42 -14.92 -4.59 -7.13
CA PRO A 42 -14.99 -5.53 -6.02
C PRO A 42 -14.73 -4.80 -4.69
N SER A 43 -15.14 -5.45 -3.59
CA SER A 43 -15.05 -4.91 -2.25
C SER A 43 -14.10 -5.73 -1.38
N ILE A 44 -13.30 -5.05 -0.56
CA ILE A 44 -12.58 -5.65 0.55
C ILE A 44 -13.32 -5.27 1.83
N SER A 45 -13.80 -6.28 2.56
CA SER A 45 -14.43 -6.13 3.86
C SER A 45 -13.44 -6.55 4.95
N ILE A 46 -13.19 -5.67 5.91
CA ILE A 46 -12.34 -5.93 7.06
C ILE A 46 -13.19 -5.87 8.32
N VAL A 47 -13.19 -6.98 9.07
CA VAL A 47 -13.94 -7.09 10.31
C VAL A 47 -13.00 -7.35 11.49
N THR A 48 -13.17 -6.60 12.56
CA THR A 48 -12.38 -6.74 13.80
C THR A 48 -13.09 -6.11 14.99
N ASP A 49 -12.58 -6.31 16.20
CA ASP A 49 -13.06 -5.57 17.38
C ASP A 49 -12.89 -4.07 17.13
N ARG A 50 -13.95 -3.30 17.35
CA ARG A 50 -13.95 -1.84 17.16
C ARG A 50 -12.80 -1.15 17.91
N ARG A 51 -12.41 -1.66 19.08
CA ARG A 51 -11.29 -1.13 19.88
C ARG A 51 -9.96 -1.17 19.15
N HIS A 52 -9.75 -2.16 18.27
CA HIS A 52 -8.52 -2.24 17.49
C HIS A 52 -8.27 -1.02 16.61
N PHE A 53 -9.34 -0.37 16.15
CA PHE A 53 -9.24 0.85 15.33
C PHE A 53 -9.40 2.13 16.15
N PHE A 54 -10.33 2.15 17.11
CA PHE A 54 -10.85 3.40 17.69
C PHE A 54 -10.64 3.57 19.19
N ASP A 55 -10.00 2.63 19.87
CA ASP A 55 -9.60 2.81 21.27
C ASP A 55 -8.61 3.98 21.39
N SER A 56 -8.80 4.80 22.43
CA SER A 56 -8.03 6.04 22.60
C SER A 56 -6.54 5.83 22.83
N GLU A 57 -6.11 4.68 23.34
CA GLU A 57 -4.71 4.39 23.68
C GLU A 57 -4.08 3.39 22.70
N THR A 58 -4.87 2.46 22.21
CA THR A 58 -4.38 1.30 21.45
C THR A 58 -4.94 1.19 20.03
N GLY A 59 -5.95 2.02 19.69
CA GLY A 59 -6.59 2.01 18.37
C GLY A 59 -5.67 2.53 17.27
N ILE A 60 -5.50 1.74 16.21
CA ILE A 60 -4.54 2.08 15.15
C ILE A 60 -4.97 3.28 14.30
N HIS A 61 -6.26 3.61 14.26
CA HIS A 61 -6.76 4.81 13.57
C HIS A 61 -6.56 6.07 14.42
N VAL A 62 -6.73 5.97 15.73
CA VAL A 62 -6.55 7.08 16.68
C VAL A 62 -5.08 7.36 16.93
N LYS A 63 -4.24 6.33 16.88
CA LYS A 63 -2.77 6.40 17.08
C LYS A 63 -2.01 5.97 15.81
N PRO A 64 -2.23 6.63 14.67
CA PRO A 64 -1.73 6.18 13.38
C PRO A 64 -0.20 6.19 13.26
N GLU A 65 0.49 6.93 14.14
CA GLU A 65 1.95 6.98 14.22
C GLU A 65 2.57 5.67 14.76
N GLY A 66 1.78 4.80 15.36
CA GLY A 66 2.21 3.56 15.97
C GLY A 66 2.94 2.65 14.98
N ARG A 67 4.12 2.10 15.38
CA ARG A 67 4.98 1.29 14.51
C ARG A 67 5.33 -0.05 15.12
N GLY A 68 5.66 -0.99 14.24
CA GLY A 68 6.11 -2.32 14.63
C GLY A 68 4.95 -3.25 15.01
N ARG A 69 5.30 -4.49 15.34
CA ARG A 69 4.34 -5.57 15.56
C ARG A 69 3.34 -5.31 16.70
N LYS A 70 3.73 -4.58 17.72
CA LYS A 70 2.84 -4.21 18.83
C LYS A 70 1.61 -3.39 18.40
N TRP A 71 1.67 -2.79 17.20
CA TRP A 71 0.57 -2.03 16.60
C TRP A 71 -0.17 -2.82 15.50
N GLU A 72 0.11 -4.10 15.37
CA GLU A 72 -0.64 -5.01 14.50
C GLU A 72 -1.90 -5.50 15.22
N ARG A 73 -3.03 -5.49 14.54
CA ARG A 73 -4.33 -5.90 15.08
C ARG A 73 -4.87 -7.07 14.28
N PRO A 74 -5.44 -8.08 14.93
CA PRO A 74 -6.08 -9.19 14.22
C PRO A 74 -7.34 -8.71 13.50
N VAL A 75 -7.55 -9.18 12.28
CA VAL A 75 -8.71 -8.89 11.46
C VAL A 75 -9.10 -10.09 10.63
N SER A 76 -10.39 -10.20 10.30
CA SER A 76 -10.86 -11.05 9.20
C SER A 76 -11.01 -10.19 7.95
N VAL A 77 -10.48 -10.66 6.84
CA VAL A 77 -10.47 -9.97 5.54
C VAL A 77 -11.24 -10.82 4.54
N GLU A 78 -12.19 -10.20 3.88
CA GLU A 78 -12.99 -10.86 2.84
C GLU A 78 -12.94 -10.04 1.55
N LEU A 79 -12.71 -10.70 0.41
CA LEU A 79 -12.88 -10.14 -0.93
C LEU A 79 -14.24 -10.57 -1.46
N ILE A 80 -15.04 -9.60 -1.86
CA ILE A 80 -16.39 -9.80 -2.41
C ILE A 80 -16.43 -9.16 -3.80
N ASP A 81 -16.65 -9.95 -4.84
CA ASP A 81 -17.01 -9.41 -6.15
C ASP A 81 -18.53 -9.44 -6.33
N PRO A 82 -19.21 -8.27 -6.31
CA PRO A 82 -20.65 -8.21 -6.39
C PRO A 82 -21.22 -8.69 -7.73
N GLN A 83 -20.37 -8.79 -8.77
CA GLN A 83 -20.73 -9.28 -10.10
C GLN A 83 -20.37 -10.75 -10.31
N GLY A 84 -19.75 -11.40 -9.33
CA GLY A 84 -19.37 -12.81 -9.40
C GLY A 84 -18.31 -13.14 -10.48
N ARG A 85 -17.51 -12.18 -10.90
CA ARG A 85 -16.45 -12.36 -11.91
C ARG A 85 -15.28 -13.16 -11.36
N GLU A 86 -15.08 -13.10 -10.04
CA GLU A 86 -14.04 -13.85 -9.35
C GLU A 86 -14.59 -14.46 -8.04
N PRO A 87 -14.01 -15.60 -7.59
CA PRO A 87 -14.59 -16.38 -6.47
C PRO A 87 -14.46 -15.69 -5.11
N GLY A 88 -13.66 -14.63 -4.99
CA GLY A 88 -13.36 -14.02 -3.70
C GLY A 88 -12.54 -14.92 -2.76
N PHE A 89 -12.30 -14.42 -1.56
CA PHE A 89 -11.66 -15.17 -0.45
C PHE A 89 -12.08 -14.61 0.90
N GLN A 90 -11.90 -15.41 1.94
CA GLN A 90 -11.92 -14.96 3.34
C GLN A 90 -10.67 -15.51 4.04
N VAL A 91 -9.96 -14.64 4.78
CA VAL A 91 -8.72 -15.00 5.48
C VAL A 91 -8.51 -14.13 6.71
N ASP A 92 -7.97 -14.74 7.76
CA ASP A 92 -7.54 -13.99 8.94
C ASP A 92 -6.12 -13.43 8.74
N ALA A 93 -5.92 -12.20 9.16
CA ALA A 93 -4.69 -11.44 8.95
C ALA A 93 -4.41 -10.48 10.12
N GLY A 94 -3.22 -9.92 10.14
CA GLY A 94 -2.90 -8.72 10.93
C GLY A 94 -3.05 -7.46 10.08
N ILE A 95 -3.45 -6.34 10.67
CA ILE A 95 -3.52 -5.05 10.00
C ILE A 95 -2.74 -3.98 10.76
N ARG A 96 -2.04 -3.13 10.04
CA ARG A 96 -1.40 -1.91 10.58
C ARG A 96 -1.62 -0.71 9.69
N VAL A 97 -1.61 0.49 10.27
CA VAL A 97 -1.47 1.72 9.48
C VAL A 97 -0.07 1.75 8.84
N ARG A 98 -0.02 2.03 7.54
CA ARG A 98 1.22 2.14 6.76
C ARG A 98 1.46 3.56 6.27
N GLY A 99 2.70 3.86 5.88
CA GLY A 99 3.09 5.11 5.25
C GLY A 99 4.09 5.92 6.08
N GLY A 100 4.46 7.06 5.55
CA GLY A 100 5.27 8.10 6.19
C GLY A 100 4.38 9.25 6.66
N HIS A 101 4.29 10.33 5.86
CA HIS A 101 3.43 11.49 6.13
C HIS A 101 1.94 11.11 6.29
N SER A 102 1.45 10.14 5.53
CA SER A 102 0.08 9.65 5.60
C SER A 102 -0.32 9.02 6.95
N ARG A 103 0.60 8.83 7.88
CA ARG A 103 0.32 8.45 9.27
C ARG A 103 -0.03 9.63 10.17
N SER A 104 0.18 10.85 9.72
CA SER A 104 -0.16 12.03 10.51
C SER A 104 -1.63 12.02 10.90
N ALA A 105 -1.94 12.40 12.13
CA ALA A 105 -3.31 12.56 12.60
C ALA A 105 -4.11 13.60 11.78
N ALA A 106 -3.42 14.50 11.07
CA ALA A 106 -4.05 15.43 10.13
C ALA A 106 -4.58 14.74 8.85
N CYS A 107 -4.11 13.51 8.57
CA CYS A 107 -4.57 12.73 7.43
C CYS A 107 -5.73 11.85 7.87
N GLN A 108 -6.95 12.24 7.59
CA GLN A 108 -8.16 11.50 7.99
C GLN A 108 -8.26 10.09 7.40
N LYS A 109 -7.64 9.87 6.25
CA LYS A 109 -7.70 8.61 5.52
C LYS A 109 -6.31 7.97 5.46
N HIS A 110 -6.13 6.88 6.21
CA HIS A 110 -4.86 6.17 6.29
C HIS A 110 -4.80 5.00 5.30
N GLY A 111 -3.59 4.73 4.79
CA GLY A 111 -3.29 3.47 4.14
C GLY A 111 -3.02 2.39 5.20
N TYR A 112 -3.32 1.15 4.85
CA TYR A 112 -3.10 0.01 5.71
C TYR A 112 -2.16 -0.99 5.04
N ARG A 113 -1.64 -1.93 5.85
CA ARG A 113 -1.00 -3.15 5.37
C ARG A 113 -1.60 -4.33 6.07
N LEU A 114 -2.00 -5.31 5.27
CA LEU A 114 -2.40 -6.62 5.73
C LEU A 114 -1.17 -7.52 5.82
N TYR A 115 -1.08 -8.30 6.89
CA TYR A 115 -0.01 -9.26 7.15
C TYR A 115 -0.62 -10.64 7.29
N PHE A 116 -0.30 -11.52 6.36
CA PHE A 116 -0.74 -12.91 6.40
C PHE A 116 0.29 -13.72 7.18
N ARG A 117 -0.01 -13.97 8.45
CA ARG A 117 0.91 -14.64 9.38
C ARG A 117 0.24 -15.84 10.01
N LYS A 118 1.03 -16.87 10.34
CA LYS A 118 0.56 -18.07 11.06
C LYS A 118 -0.08 -17.76 12.41
N ASP A 119 0.23 -16.61 13.01
CA ASP A 119 -0.41 -16.18 14.27
C ASP A 119 -1.87 -15.81 14.09
N TYR A 120 -2.30 -15.50 12.88
CA TYR A 120 -3.68 -15.12 12.56
C TYR A 120 -4.40 -16.16 11.71
N GLY A 121 -3.69 -16.84 10.80
CA GLY A 121 -4.30 -17.74 9.83
C GLY A 121 -3.29 -18.59 9.07
N PRO A 122 -3.45 -18.77 7.75
CA PRO A 122 -2.66 -19.73 6.97
C PRO A 122 -1.18 -19.35 6.80
N GLY A 123 -0.79 -18.11 7.10
CA GLY A 123 0.58 -17.63 6.97
C GLY A 123 0.91 -16.95 5.65
N GLU A 124 0.13 -17.19 4.63
CA GLU A 124 0.16 -16.54 3.32
C GLU A 124 -1.27 -16.43 2.78
N LEU A 125 -1.54 -15.43 1.98
CA LEU A 125 -2.71 -15.38 1.10
C LEU A 125 -2.36 -16.13 -0.18
N ASP A 126 -3.05 -17.23 -0.49
CA ASP A 126 -2.97 -17.92 -1.78
C ASP A 126 -4.22 -17.56 -2.61
N TYR A 127 -4.09 -16.50 -3.39
CA TYR A 127 -5.17 -16.01 -4.24
C TYR A 127 -4.60 -15.19 -5.41
N PRO A 128 -5.10 -15.32 -6.66
CA PRO A 128 -4.59 -14.58 -7.81
C PRO A 128 -5.07 -13.12 -7.80
N LEU A 129 -4.64 -12.35 -6.78
CA LEU A 129 -5.11 -10.99 -6.51
C LEU A 129 -4.96 -10.04 -7.71
N PHE A 130 -3.97 -10.31 -8.57
CA PHE A 130 -3.68 -9.52 -9.78
C PHE A 130 -3.91 -10.34 -11.07
N GLY A 131 -4.71 -11.42 -11.00
CA GLY A 131 -4.96 -12.31 -12.14
C GLY A 131 -3.67 -12.95 -12.64
N ASP A 132 -3.57 -13.10 -13.96
CA ASP A 132 -2.40 -13.70 -14.61
C ASP A 132 -1.16 -12.80 -14.63
N GLU A 133 -1.30 -11.52 -14.25
CA GLU A 133 -0.23 -10.54 -14.22
C GLU A 133 0.68 -10.69 -12.99
N GLY A 134 0.18 -11.30 -11.93
CA GLY A 134 0.88 -11.39 -10.64
C GLY A 134 1.08 -12.82 -10.13
N VAL A 135 1.87 -12.91 -9.07
CA VAL A 135 1.97 -14.15 -8.28
C VAL A 135 0.67 -14.43 -7.52
N ARG A 136 0.52 -15.67 -7.02
CA ARG A 136 -0.66 -16.07 -6.25
C ARG A 136 -0.47 -15.94 -4.74
N ARG A 137 0.78 -15.93 -4.26
CA ARG A 137 1.08 -16.01 -2.82
C ARG A 137 1.64 -14.70 -2.32
N PHE A 138 1.08 -14.23 -1.21
CA PHE A 138 1.45 -12.97 -0.57
C PHE A 138 1.58 -13.18 0.93
N ASP A 139 2.67 -12.72 1.52
CA ASP A 139 2.88 -12.61 2.96
C ASP A 139 2.35 -11.28 3.51
N ASP A 140 2.32 -10.24 2.69
CA ASP A 140 1.62 -9.00 3.00
C ASP A 140 1.09 -8.30 1.73
N ILE A 141 0.14 -7.39 1.91
CA ILE A 141 -0.41 -6.52 0.86
C ILE A 141 -0.72 -5.16 1.44
N ASP A 142 -0.32 -4.11 0.72
CA ASP A 142 -0.71 -2.75 1.05
C ASP A 142 -2.13 -2.44 0.55
N LEU A 143 -2.93 -1.84 1.41
CA LEU A 143 -4.17 -1.16 1.06
C LEU A 143 -3.88 0.35 1.05
N ARG A 144 -3.72 0.90 -0.13
CA ARG A 144 -3.39 2.31 -0.31
C ARG A 144 -4.60 3.15 -0.59
N THR A 145 -4.62 4.33 -0.03
CA THR A 145 -5.53 5.39 -0.40
C THR A 145 -4.78 6.47 -1.18
N ALA A 146 -5.51 7.22 -2.00
CA ALA A 146 -4.98 8.36 -2.73
C ALA A 146 -4.61 9.57 -1.85
N GLN A 147 -4.49 9.42 -0.61
CA GLN A 147 -4.25 10.31 0.51
C GLN A 147 -3.90 11.80 0.13
N ASN A 148 -2.68 12.08 -0.32
CA ASN A 148 -2.22 13.44 -0.67
C ASN A 148 -2.54 13.88 -2.12
N TYR A 149 -3.27 13.08 -2.85
CA TYR A 149 -3.86 13.40 -4.15
C TYR A 149 -5.34 12.96 -4.21
N SER A 150 -6.01 12.99 -3.07
CA SER A 150 -7.45 12.74 -2.89
C SER A 150 -8.19 14.05 -2.60
N TYR A 151 -9.49 14.02 -2.79
CA TYR A 151 -10.36 15.20 -2.70
C TYR A 151 -10.42 15.88 -1.33
N HIS A 152 -9.97 15.24 -0.26
CA HIS A 152 -9.97 15.82 1.07
C HIS A 152 -8.66 16.50 1.46
N TYR A 153 -7.61 16.45 0.62
CA TYR A 153 -6.30 17.00 0.92
C TYR A 153 -6.09 18.32 0.16
N SER A 154 -5.81 19.38 0.86
CA SER A 154 -5.53 20.77 0.48
C SER A 154 -6.27 21.34 -0.76
N ASP A 155 -5.96 20.87 -1.97
CA ASP A 155 -6.59 21.33 -3.22
C ASP A 155 -7.18 20.13 -3.98
N SER A 156 -8.51 20.05 -3.97
CA SER A 156 -9.25 18.94 -4.60
C SER A 156 -9.34 19.05 -6.12
N SER A 157 -9.04 20.19 -6.72
CA SER A 157 -9.24 20.45 -8.15
C SER A 157 -8.32 19.65 -9.07
N HIS A 158 -7.19 19.18 -8.55
CA HIS A 158 -6.16 18.45 -9.32
C HIS A 158 -6.00 16.99 -8.92
N HIS A 159 -6.99 16.41 -8.22
CA HIS A 159 -6.92 15.04 -7.74
C HIS A 159 -7.52 14.05 -8.74
N THR A 160 -6.73 13.06 -9.11
CA THR A 160 -7.09 12.07 -10.13
C THR A 160 -7.33 10.67 -9.57
N LEU A 161 -6.95 10.39 -8.33
CA LEU A 161 -6.93 9.06 -7.67
C LEU A 161 -6.05 7.99 -8.35
N VAL A 162 -5.58 8.22 -9.57
CA VAL A 162 -4.85 7.22 -10.38
C VAL A 162 -3.36 7.48 -10.52
N ARG A 163 -2.83 8.59 -10.01
CA ARG A 163 -1.43 9.02 -10.21
C ARG A 163 -0.40 7.94 -9.89
N ASP A 164 -0.60 7.25 -8.81
CA ASP A 164 0.33 6.24 -8.29
C ASP A 164 0.31 4.96 -9.17
N VAL A 165 -0.88 4.53 -9.58
CA VAL A 165 -1.07 3.39 -10.49
C VAL A 165 -0.49 3.71 -11.86
N PHE A 166 -0.81 4.88 -12.41
CA PHE A 166 -0.29 5.34 -13.69
C PHE A 166 1.25 5.31 -13.75
N SER A 167 1.92 5.77 -12.68
CA SER A 167 3.39 5.74 -12.62
C SER A 167 3.95 4.32 -12.68
N ARG A 168 3.29 3.35 -12.04
CA ARG A 168 3.68 1.94 -12.08
C ARG A 168 3.37 1.27 -13.41
N ASP A 169 2.24 1.62 -14.03
CA ASP A 169 1.89 1.12 -15.36
C ASP A 169 2.90 1.62 -16.41
N CYS A 170 3.33 2.89 -16.33
CA CYS A 170 4.41 3.39 -17.17
C CYS A 170 5.72 2.60 -16.96
N GLN A 171 6.03 2.21 -15.73
CA GLN A 171 7.20 1.40 -15.43
C GLN A 171 7.09 0.00 -16.04
N ARG A 172 5.90 -0.63 -15.96
CA ARG A 172 5.58 -1.89 -16.64
C ARG A 172 5.79 -1.77 -18.16
N ASP A 173 5.21 -0.73 -18.75
CA ASP A 173 5.23 -0.54 -20.21
C ASP A 173 6.66 -0.26 -20.73
N LEU A 174 7.54 0.24 -19.87
CA LEU A 174 8.99 0.37 -20.12
C LEU A 174 9.76 -0.94 -19.88
N GLY A 175 9.09 -2.05 -19.55
CA GLY A 175 9.73 -3.33 -19.28
C GLY A 175 10.51 -3.38 -17.97
N GLN A 176 10.23 -2.48 -17.02
CA GLN A 176 10.92 -2.42 -15.74
C GLN A 176 10.15 -3.17 -14.64
N PRO A 177 10.82 -3.63 -13.58
CA PRO A 177 10.13 -4.16 -12.40
C PRO A 177 9.12 -3.15 -11.86
N TYR A 178 7.92 -3.62 -11.56
CA TYR A 178 6.82 -2.78 -11.07
C TYR A 178 5.96 -3.54 -10.07
N THR A 179 5.25 -2.83 -9.21
CA THR A 179 4.27 -3.41 -8.29
C THR A 179 2.87 -3.23 -8.84
N ARG A 180 2.07 -4.29 -8.78
CA ARG A 180 0.71 -4.35 -9.33
C ARG A 180 -0.28 -3.72 -8.39
N SER A 181 -1.41 -3.29 -8.93
CA SER A 181 -2.49 -2.66 -8.16
C SER A 181 -3.85 -2.99 -8.76
N ARG A 182 -4.86 -3.11 -7.87
CA ARG A 182 -6.27 -3.16 -8.25
C ARG A 182 -7.07 -2.29 -7.30
N TYR A 183 -8.14 -1.68 -7.79
CA TYR A 183 -9.03 -0.82 -7.00
C TYR A 183 -10.15 -1.64 -6.37
N TYR A 184 -10.50 -1.25 -5.14
CA TYR A 184 -11.55 -1.86 -4.34
C TYR A 184 -12.33 -0.81 -3.56
N HIS A 185 -13.59 -1.09 -3.31
CA HIS A 185 -14.30 -0.46 -2.21
C HIS A 185 -13.84 -1.09 -0.90
N LEU A 186 -13.42 -0.28 0.06
CA LEU A 186 -13.03 -0.75 1.39
C LEU A 186 -14.18 -0.54 2.37
N TYR A 187 -14.48 -1.61 3.11
CA TYR A 187 -15.40 -1.56 4.24
C TYR A 187 -14.66 -1.94 5.52
N LEU A 188 -14.86 -1.18 6.60
CA LEU A 188 -14.37 -1.48 7.94
C LEU A 188 -15.54 -1.71 8.87
N ASN A 189 -15.69 -2.94 9.40
CA ASN A 189 -16.84 -3.33 10.21
C ASN A 189 -18.21 -2.98 9.59
N GLY A 190 -18.34 -3.18 8.29
CA GLY A 190 -19.52 -2.86 7.52
C GLY A 190 -19.69 -1.38 7.15
N LEU A 191 -18.82 -0.48 7.62
CA LEU A 191 -18.83 0.94 7.24
C LEU A 191 -18.04 1.16 5.96
N TYR A 192 -18.63 1.84 4.99
CA TYR A 192 -17.91 2.20 3.78
C TYR A 192 -16.77 3.18 4.08
N TRP A 193 -15.55 2.77 3.74
CA TRP A 193 -14.33 3.52 4.04
C TRP A 193 -13.78 4.28 2.84
N GLY A 194 -14.33 4.02 1.65
CA GLY A 194 -13.99 4.65 0.38
C GLY A 194 -13.19 3.76 -0.55
N ILE A 195 -12.70 4.33 -1.65
CA ILE A 195 -11.91 3.62 -2.65
C ILE A 195 -10.46 3.50 -2.16
N TYR A 196 -9.95 2.27 -2.22
CA TYR A 196 -8.57 1.90 -1.96
C TYR A 196 -8.00 1.11 -3.13
N GLN A 197 -6.69 1.04 -3.21
CA GLN A 197 -6.02 0.12 -4.12
C GLN A 197 -5.18 -0.86 -3.32
N THR A 198 -5.19 -2.13 -3.74
CA THR A 198 -4.16 -3.06 -3.30
C THR A 198 -2.86 -2.72 -4.00
N GLN A 199 -1.75 -2.99 -3.36
CA GLN A 199 -0.42 -2.86 -3.94
C GLN A 199 0.50 -3.89 -3.34
N GLU A 200 1.31 -4.52 -4.19
CA GLU A 200 2.42 -5.35 -3.74
C GLU A 200 3.43 -4.50 -2.96
N HIS A 201 4.01 -5.11 -1.95
CA HIS A 201 5.10 -4.53 -1.22
C HIS A 201 6.42 -4.96 -1.84
N ALA A 202 7.19 -4.02 -2.38
CA ALA A 202 8.51 -4.30 -2.92
C ALA A 202 9.50 -4.52 -1.77
N GLU A 203 9.69 -5.77 -1.40
CA GLU A 203 10.67 -6.26 -0.42
C GLU A 203 11.37 -7.52 -0.95
N ALA A 204 12.23 -8.15 -0.15
CA ALA A 204 13.02 -9.30 -0.60
C ALA A 204 12.15 -10.44 -1.13
N SER A 205 11.04 -10.75 -0.46
CA SER A 205 10.09 -11.78 -0.91
C SER A 205 9.44 -11.47 -2.27
N TYR A 206 9.16 -10.20 -2.57
CA TYR A 206 8.74 -9.78 -3.91
C TYR A 206 9.84 -10.08 -4.95
N GLY A 207 11.10 -9.74 -4.63
CA GLY A 207 12.23 -10.03 -5.49
C GLY A 207 12.35 -11.52 -5.81
N ALA A 208 12.34 -12.37 -4.79
CA ALA A 208 12.43 -13.81 -4.94
C ALA A 208 11.27 -14.41 -5.75
N ARG A 209 10.04 -13.91 -5.57
CA ARG A 209 8.85 -14.40 -6.27
C ARG A 209 8.80 -14.05 -7.76
N TYR A 210 9.32 -12.89 -8.15
CA TYR A 210 9.25 -12.41 -9.54
C TYR A 210 10.53 -12.64 -10.34
N PHE A 211 11.69 -12.68 -9.70
CA PHE A 211 12.99 -12.82 -10.37
C PHE A 211 13.68 -14.17 -10.08
N GLY A 212 13.07 -14.98 -9.22
CA GLY A 212 13.66 -16.23 -8.75
C GLY A 212 14.69 -16.02 -7.65
N GLY A 213 15.23 -17.10 -7.09
CA GLY A 213 16.17 -17.05 -5.96
C GLY A 213 15.46 -17.10 -4.60
N LYS A 214 16.17 -16.66 -3.57
CA LYS A 214 15.69 -16.62 -2.18
C LYS A 214 15.68 -15.20 -1.66
N ASP A 215 14.89 -14.94 -0.62
CA ASP A 215 14.77 -13.61 -0.01
C ASP A 215 16.12 -13.04 0.42
N GLU A 216 17.03 -13.90 0.93
CA GLU A 216 18.37 -13.50 1.40
C GLU A 216 19.29 -13.02 0.25
N GLU A 217 18.92 -13.26 -1.00
CA GLU A 217 19.69 -12.86 -2.19
C GLU A 217 19.31 -11.44 -2.68
N PHE A 218 18.33 -10.79 -2.03
CA PHE A 218 17.86 -9.48 -2.42
C PHE A 218 18.18 -8.41 -1.38
N ASP A 219 18.77 -7.32 -1.83
CA ASP A 219 18.91 -6.09 -1.07
C ASP A 219 17.81 -5.10 -1.51
N VAL A 220 16.97 -4.68 -0.58
CA VAL A 220 15.89 -3.72 -0.84
C VAL A 220 16.20 -2.39 -0.21
N LEU A 221 16.33 -1.37 -1.03
CA LEU A 221 16.77 -0.05 -0.61
C LEU A 221 15.65 0.96 -0.75
N LYS A 222 15.38 1.68 0.31
CA LYS A 222 14.45 2.78 0.29
C LYS A 222 15.18 4.09 0.02
N ALA A 223 14.87 4.73 -1.10
CA ALA A 223 15.40 6.05 -1.42
C ALA A 223 14.97 7.08 -0.37
N LYS A 224 15.90 7.95 0.01
CA LYS A 224 15.67 9.13 0.84
C LYS A 224 16.12 10.39 0.10
N PRO A 225 15.60 11.57 0.44
CA PRO A 225 16.05 12.84 -0.16
C PRO A 225 17.56 13.10 0.01
N SER A 226 18.19 12.53 1.06
CA SER A 226 19.62 12.64 1.34
C SER A 226 20.52 11.73 0.48
N ASN A 227 19.94 10.94 -0.43
CA ASN A 227 20.65 9.98 -1.31
C ASN A 227 21.41 8.85 -0.59
N ASP A 228 21.28 8.75 0.73
CA ASP A 228 21.86 7.67 1.54
C ASP A 228 20.86 6.52 1.71
N GLY A 229 20.46 5.84 0.64
CA GLY A 229 19.51 4.74 0.68
C GLY A 229 19.71 3.85 1.92
N ARG A 230 18.62 3.57 2.64
CA ARG A 230 18.64 2.63 3.77
C ARG A 230 18.07 1.30 3.32
N ALA A 231 18.79 0.22 3.56
CA ALA A 231 18.23 -1.11 3.37
C ALA A 231 17.02 -1.32 4.30
N THR A 232 15.92 -1.78 3.73
CA THR A 232 14.75 -2.29 4.46
C THR A 232 14.84 -3.79 4.61
N ASP A 233 15.47 -4.45 3.61
CA ASP A 233 15.88 -5.85 3.66
C ASP A 233 17.32 -5.97 3.15
N GLY A 234 18.04 -7.00 3.58
CA GLY A 234 19.42 -7.23 3.18
C GLY A 234 20.39 -6.15 3.66
N LYS A 235 21.33 -5.76 2.80
CA LYS A 235 22.44 -4.86 3.11
C LYS A 235 22.46 -3.65 2.17
N ASP A 236 23.05 -2.55 2.62
CA ASP A 236 23.24 -1.34 1.80
C ASP A 236 24.66 -1.18 1.22
N GLN A 237 25.52 -2.20 1.43
CA GLN A 237 26.93 -2.12 1.07
C GLN A 237 27.15 -1.95 -0.43
N GLY A 238 26.48 -2.74 -1.27
CA GLY A 238 26.54 -2.63 -2.72
C GLY A 238 26.09 -1.25 -3.21
N TRP A 239 24.99 -0.73 -2.65
CA TRP A 239 24.49 0.61 -2.93
C TRP A 239 25.49 1.71 -2.58
N ARG A 240 26.12 1.64 -1.39
CA ARG A 240 27.14 2.60 -0.98
C ARG A 240 28.34 2.59 -1.91
N GLN A 241 28.75 1.41 -2.37
CA GLN A 241 29.86 1.28 -3.33
C GLN A 241 29.50 1.88 -4.69
N LEU A 242 28.32 1.55 -5.23
CA LEU A 242 27.79 2.14 -6.46
C LEU A 242 27.74 3.66 -6.37
N TRP A 243 27.19 4.17 -5.28
CA TRP A 243 27.06 5.62 -5.04
C TRP A 243 28.42 6.31 -4.92
N LYS A 244 29.40 5.69 -4.27
CA LYS A 244 30.77 6.18 -4.19
C LYS A 244 31.41 6.34 -5.59
N ILE A 245 31.24 5.34 -6.45
CA ILE A 245 31.77 5.39 -7.81
C ILE A 245 31.02 6.43 -8.66
N ALA A 246 29.69 6.49 -8.58
CA ALA A 246 28.90 7.46 -9.30
C ALA A 246 29.26 8.91 -8.91
N ASN A 247 29.44 9.19 -7.64
CA ASN A 247 29.89 10.50 -7.16
C ASN A 247 31.33 10.84 -7.60
N ALA A 248 32.23 9.87 -7.64
CA ALA A 248 33.59 10.07 -8.16
C ALA A 248 33.54 10.39 -9.66
N MET A 249 32.70 9.68 -10.42
CA MET A 249 32.50 9.95 -11.87
C MET A 249 31.90 11.34 -12.13
N ALA A 250 30.99 11.80 -11.29
CA ALA A 250 30.39 13.15 -11.40
C ALA A 250 31.41 14.28 -11.17
N ARG A 251 32.45 14.03 -10.35
CA ARG A 251 33.50 14.99 -10.03
C ARG A 251 34.72 14.90 -10.94
N GLU A 252 34.85 13.81 -11.69
CA GLU A 252 35.96 13.61 -12.64
C GLU A 252 35.77 14.49 -13.85
N GLU A 253 36.81 15.21 -14.24
CA GLU A 253 36.78 16.12 -15.39
C GLU A 253 37.24 15.47 -16.69
N SER A 254 38.19 14.55 -16.59
CA SER A 254 38.76 13.88 -17.76
C SER A 254 37.83 12.84 -18.36
N LYS A 255 37.77 12.75 -19.67
CA LYS A 255 37.01 11.73 -20.38
C LYS A 255 37.48 10.30 -20.05
N GLU A 256 38.78 10.12 -19.93
CA GLU A 256 39.42 8.84 -19.65
C GLU A 256 39.07 8.37 -18.21
N GLY A 257 39.16 9.28 -17.23
CA GLY A 257 38.79 9.02 -15.86
C GLY A 257 37.29 8.66 -15.72
N LYS A 258 36.41 9.38 -16.38
CA LYS A 258 34.97 9.05 -16.44
C LYS A 258 34.72 7.67 -17.03
N LEU A 259 35.39 7.33 -18.13
CA LEU A 259 35.27 6.02 -18.77
C LEU A 259 35.77 4.89 -17.86
N HIS A 260 36.88 5.10 -17.17
CA HIS A 260 37.40 4.15 -16.19
C HIS A 260 36.40 3.88 -15.06
N LEU A 261 35.83 4.92 -14.46
CA LEU A 261 34.83 4.81 -13.40
C LEU A 261 33.55 4.15 -13.91
N PHE A 262 33.11 4.46 -15.14
CA PHE A 262 31.96 3.81 -15.77
C PHE A 262 32.18 2.30 -15.95
N ARG A 263 33.35 1.88 -16.41
CA ARG A 263 33.70 0.45 -16.52
C ARG A 263 33.67 -0.25 -15.15
N ARG A 264 34.07 0.43 -14.09
CA ARG A 264 33.96 -0.10 -12.73
C ARG A 264 32.48 -0.27 -12.32
N LEU A 265 31.58 0.66 -12.66
CA LEU A 265 30.14 0.51 -12.43
C LEU A 265 29.57 -0.70 -13.18
N GLN A 266 29.96 -0.89 -14.44
CA GLN A 266 29.57 -2.07 -15.23
C GLN A 266 30.06 -3.37 -14.62
N GLY A 267 31.28 -3.38 -14.06
CA GLY A 267 31.87 -4.54 -13.38
C GLY A 267 31.12 -4.93 -12.10
N LEU A 268 30.54 -3.97 -11.38
CA LEU A 268 29.67 -4.28 -10.23
C LEU A 268 28.44 -5.06 -10.65
N ASN A 269 27.78 -4.66 -11.72
CA ASN A 269 26.61 -5.37 -12.25
C ASN A 269 26.94 -6.80 -12.74
N ALA A 270 28.11 -6.99 -13.33
CA ALA A 270 28.52 -8.30 -13.86
C ALA A 270 28.86 -9.32 -12.77
N ASN A 271 29.20 -8.87 -11.57
CA ASN A 271 29.65 -9.72 -10.46
C ASN A 271 28.58 -9.88 -9.35
N GLY A 272 27.33 -9.47 -9.60
CA GLY A 272 26.22 -9.72 -8.71
C GLY A 272 26.37 -9.05 -7.33
N VAL A 273 26.77 -7.79 -7.29
CA VAL A 273 26.80 -7.00 -6.04
C VAL A 273 25.45 -6.35 -5.80
#